data_4916045708434b7d902719dd4c23d166
#
_entry.id   4916045708434b7d902719dd4c23d166
#
_cell.length_a   1.000
_cell.length_b   1.000
_cell.length_c   1.000
_cell.angle_alpha   90.00
_cell.angle_beta   90.00
_cell.angle_gamma   90.00
#
_symmetry.space_group_name_H-M   'P 1'
#
loop_
_entity.id
_entity.type
_entity.pdbx_description
1 polymer ?
#
loop_
_entity_poly.entity_id
_entity_poly.type
_entity_poly.pdbx_seq_one_letter_code
_entity_poly.pdbx_strand_id
1 'polypeptide(L)'
;MDRETLDRNISDLTSSLGDPTRRAVYIAVRESSEPMTTSKVADLFGIHPNVARHHLDRLADDGYLKVSHMRKAGGPGAGRPAKTYESTNKEVTVHFAPRRFEMLTEMLFQVLEEVSPPDVSAVAEKVGRSYGEQLASEIGAPEDPGYDEAVQAVASAMTGLGFSVDPDVEGQRLLTSHCPFGETATNHPEVICSLDRGIVAGLFGALSVPCNPVVIPHRDLDDDCVTKVPVTIG
;
A
#
# COMPACT_ATOMS: atom_id res chain seq x y z
N MET A 1 -6.02 -19.35 -17.11
CA MET A 1 -5.16 -18.57 -18.02
C MET A 1 -4.56 -19.54 -19.01
N ASP A 2 -4.82 -19.34 -20.29
CA ASP A 2 -4.25 -20.18 -21.35
C ASP A 2 -2.77 -19.82 -21.59
N ARG A 3 -2.08 -20.69 -22.37
CA ARG A 3 -0.65 -20.54 -22.64
C ARG A 3 -0.30 -19.22 -23.34
N GLU A 4 -1.17 -18.75 -24.24
CA GLU A 4 -0.95 -17.54 -25.04
C GLU A 4 -1.04 -16.29 -24.15
N THR A 5 -2.00 -16.24 -23.23
CA THR A 5 -2.14 -15.17 -22.24
C THR A 5 -0.96 -15.16 -21.27
N LEU A 6 -0.48 -16.33 -20.82
CA LEU A 6 0.69 -16.43 -19.95
C LEU A 6 1.96 -15.91 -20.65
N ASP A 7 2.18 -16.34 -21.90
CA ASP A 7 3.35 -15.91 -22.70
C ASP A 7 3.33 -14.40 -22.93
N ARG A 8 2.16 -13.82 -23.23
CA ARG A 8 1.98 -12.38 -23.38
C ARG A 8 2.31 -11.63 -22.09
N ASN A 9 1.77 -12.07 -20.95
CA ASN A 9 2.03 -11.44 -19.65
C ASN A 9 3.51 -11.50 -19.26
N ILE A 10 4.19 -12.62 -19.52
CA ILE A 10 5.63 -12.74 -19.30
C ILE A 10 6.40 -11.82 -20.25
N SER A 11 6.02 -11.75 -21.51
CA SER A 11 6.64 -10.88 -22.51
C SER A 11 6.50 -9.41 -22.12
N ASP A 12 5.31 -8.98 -21.73
CA ASP A 12 5.03 -7.59 -21.31
C ASP A 12 5.85 -7.22 -20.06
N LEU A 13 5.86 -8.10 -19.06
CA LEU A 13 6.62 -7.90 -17.84
C LEU A 13 8.13 -7.81 -18.13
N THR A 14 8.68 -8.74 -18.94
CA THR A 14 10.10 -8.78 -19.25
C THR A 14 10.52 -7.64 -20.18
N SER A 15 9.66 -7.17 -21.08
CA SER A 15 9.93 -6.02 -21.93
C SER A 15 10.02 -4.72 -21.12
N SER A 16 9.17 -4.57 -20.12
CA SER A 16 9.09 -3.36 -19.29
C SER A 16 10.08 -3.37 -18.13
N LEU A 17 10.13 -4.47 -17.36
CA LEU A 17 10.91 -4.57 -16.13
C LEU A 17 12.11 -5.51 -16.22
N GLY A 18 12.40 -6.06 -17.40
CA GLY A 18 13.55 -6.94 -17.64
C GLY A 18 14.90 -6.21 -17.56
N ASP A 19 14.94 -4.92 -17.95
CA ASP A 19 16.15 -4.10 -17.83
C ASP A 19 16.43 -3.77 -16.35
N PRO A 20 17.64 -4.08 -15.81
CA PRO A 20 17.95 -3.87 -14.40
C PRO A 20 17.88 -2.41 -13.97
N THR A 21 18.35 -1.49 -14.83
CA THR A 21 18.34 -0.06 -14.52
C THR A 21 16.92 0.49 -14.50
N ARG A 22 16.08 0.10 -15.48
CA ARG A 22 14.69 0.52 -15.54
C ARG A 22 13.89 -0.02 -14.36
N ARG A 23 14.14 -1.27 -13.95
CA ARG A 23 13.53 -1.85 -12.75
C ARG A 23 13.93 -1.10 -11.48
N ALA A 24 15.21 -0.75 -11.33
CA ALA A 24 15.68 0.04 -10.19
C ALA A 24 15.06 1.46 -10.18
N VAL A 25 14.91 2.09 -11.35
CA VAL A 25 14.22 3.37 -11.50
C VAL A 25 12.75 3.26 -11.08
N TYR A 26 12.04 2.19 -11.50
CA TYR A 26 10.65 1.96 -11.10
C TYR A 26 10.52 1.83 -9.58
N ILE A 27 11.38 1.03 -8.94
CA ILE A 27 11.38 0.84 -7.49
C ILE A 27 11.59 2.18 -6.77
N ALA A 28 12.59 2.97 -7.20
CA ALA A 28 12.88 4.27 -6.59
C ALA A 28 11.72 5.28 -6.73
N VAL A 29 11.01 5.28 -7.86
CA VAL A 29 9.82 6.14 -8.04
C VAL A 29 8.67 5.66 -7.17
N ARG A 30 8.48 4.34 -7.03
CA ARG A 30 7.43 3.74 -6.19
C ARG A 30 7.64 4.01 -4.69
N GLU A 31 8.89 4.00 -4.23
CA GLU A 31 9.26 4.26 -2.84
C GLU A 31 9.32 5.76 -2.49
N SER A 32 9.22 6.63 -3.51
CA SER A 32 9.28 8.08 -3.30
C SER A 32 7.91 8.61 -2.87
N SER A 33 7.87 9.33 -1.75
CA SER A 33 6.69 10.07 -1.28
C SER A 33 6.34 11.29 -2.14
N GLU A 34 7.25 11.70 -3.05
CA GLU A 34 7.06 12.85 -3.93
C GLU A 34 7.27 12.47 -5.40
N PRO A 35 6.55 13.12 -6.34
CA PRO A 35 6.78 12.92 -7.77
C PRO A 35 8.24 13.16 -8.17
N MET A 36 8.83 12.26 -8.92
CA MET A 36 10.22 12.34 -9.35
C MET A 36 10.37 12.98 -10.73
N THR A 37 11.33 13.90 -10.87
CA THR A 37 11.70 14.46 -12.18
C THR A 37 12.78 13.62 -12.86
N THR A 38 12.92 13.76 -14.19
CA THR A 38 14.02 13.14 -14.95
C THR A 38 15.39 13.48 -14.37
N SER A 39 15.61 14.74 -13.94
CA SER A 39 16.88 15.16 -13.35
C SER A 39 17.14 14.46 -12.01
N LYS A 40 16.13 14.39 -11.12
CA LYS A 40 16.26 13.71 -9.82
C LYS A 40 16.64 12.23 -10.00
N VAL A 41 16.03 11.54 -10.98
CA VAL A 41 16.37 10.16 -11.32
C VAL A 41 17.76 10.04 -11.93
N ALA A 42 18.14 10.93 -12.84
CA ALA A 42 19.47 10.94 -13.45
C ALA A 42 20.58 11.09 -12.39
N ASP A 43 20.39 12.03 -11.46
CA ASP A 43 21.32 12.28 -10.36
C ASP A 43 21.40 11.09 -9.40
N LEU A 44 20.25 10.51 -9.03
CA LEU A 44 20.18 9.38 -8.12
C LEU A 44 20.93 8.13 -8.62
N PHE A 45 20.82 7.86 -9.94
CA PHE A 45 21.43 6.68 -10.56
C PHE A 45 22.75 6.95 -11.25
N GLY A 46 23.24 8.19 -11.27
CA GLY A 46 24.48 8.56 -11.95
C GLY A 46 24.43 8.33 -13.47
N ILE A 47 23.25 8.46 -14.09
CA ILE A 47 23.02 8.24 -15.53
C ILE A 47 22.73 9.55 -16.25
N HIS A 48 22.96 9.54 -17.59
CA HIS A 48 22.63 10.72 -18.38
C HIS A 48 21.12 11.01 -18.38
N PRO A 49 20.67 12.29 -18.29
CA PRO A 49 19.24 12.64 -18.26
C PRO A 49 18.39 12.06 -19.40
N ASN A 50 18.96 11.89 -20.59
CA ASN A 50 18.24 11.26 -21.71
C ASN A 50 17.98 9.78 -21.47
N VAL A 51 18.90 9.06 -20.79
CA VAL A 51 18.74 7.64 -20.40
C VAL A 51 17.67 7.54 -19.32
N ALA A 52 17.73 8.40 -18.29
CA ALA A 52 16.70 8.45 -17.28
C ALA A 52 15.30 8.71 -17.87
N ARG A 53 15.21 9.68 -18.80
CA ARG A 53 13.95 9.96 -19.52
C ARG A 53 13.45 8.77 -20.30
N HIS A 54 14.32 8.07 -21.02
CA HIS A 54 13.94 6.88 -21.80
C HIS A 54 13.33 5.79 -20.89
N HIS A 55 13.95 5.52 -19.73
CA HIS A 55 13.41 4.55 -18.78
C HIS A 55 12.08 5.01 -18.18
N LEU A 56 11.95 6.28 -17.79
CA LEU A 56 10.72 6.83 -17.22
C LEU A 56 9.57 6.88 -18.25
N ASP A 57 9.82 7.35 -19.48
CA ASP A 57 8.82 7.39 -20.52
C ASP A 57 8.36 5.97 -20.89
N ARG A 58 9.28 4.99 -20.98
CA ARG A 58 8.92 3.59 -21.24
C ARG A 58 8.05 3.00 -20.13
N LEU A 59 8.37 3.25 -18.86
CA LEU A 59 7.56 2.82 -17.73
C LEU A 59 6.17 3.48 -17.73
N ALA A 60 6.08 4.74 -18.17
CA ALA A 60 4.81 5.45 -18.30
C ALA A 60 3.97 4.90 -19.47
N ASP A 61 4.59 4.66 -20.63
CA ASP A 61 3.92 4.07 -21.80
C ASP A 61 3.35 2.67 -21.49
N ASP A 62 4.05 1.90 -20.66
CA ASP A 62 3.63 0.57 -20.20
C ASP A 62 2.66 0.63 -18.99
N GLY A 63 2.30 1.83 -18.52
CA GLY A 63 1.30 2.07 -17.47
C GLY A 63 1.79 1.85 -16.04
N TYR A 64 3.10 1.68 -15.80
CA TYR A 64 3.68 1.56 -14.46
C TYR A 64 3.83 2.90 -13.74
N LEU A 65 3.97 3.98 -14.51
CA LEU A 65 4.05 5.34 -14.01
C LEU A 65 2.99 6.23 -14.64
N LYS A 66 2.47 7.18 -13.88
CA LYS A 66 1.68 8.29 -14.40
C LYS A 66 2.56 9.53 -14.57
N VAL A 67 2.29 10.32 -15.60
CA VAL A 67 3.02 11.55 -15.91
C VAL A 67 2.19 12.75 -15.52
N SER A 68 2.76 13.64 -14.72
CA SER A 68 2.21 14.94 -14.42
C SER A 68 3.21 16.06 -14.76
N HIS A 69 2.78 17.31 -14.66
CA HIS A 69 3.61 18.46 -15.00
C HIS A 69 3.63 19.43 -13.83
N MET A 70 4.78 19.52 -13.17
CA MET A 70 4.96 20.47 -12.08
C MET A 70 5.27 21.86 -12.66
N ARG A 71 4.40 22.85 -12.39
CA ARG A 71 4.73 24.26 -12.64
C ARG A 71 5.70 24.72 -11.57
N LYS A 72 6.89 25.16 -11.96
CA LYS A 72 7.74 25.91 -11.04
C LYS A 72 6.98 27.18 -10.62
N ALA A 73 6.85 27.39 -9.32
CA ALA A 73 6.43 28.66 -8.75
C ALA A 73 7.52 29.70 -9.09
N GLY A 74 7.29 30.52 -10.12
CA GLY A 74 8.23 31.52 -10.59
C GLY A 74 7.55 32.47 -11.57
N GLY A 75 7.93 33.76 -11.51
CA GLY A 75 7.34 34.85 -12.29
C GLY A 75 7.50 34.72 -13.81
N PRO A 76 7.18 35.79 -14.58
CA PRO A 76 7.25 35.80 -16.05
C PRO A 76 8.64 35.39 -16.54
N GLY A 77 8.75 34.24 -17.24
CA GLY A 77 10.04 33.66 -17.68
C GLY A 77 10.31 32.26 -17.16
N ALA A 78 9.45 31.69 -16.34
CA ALA A 78 9.56 30.27 -15.90
C ALA A 78 9.48 29.35 -17.13
N GLY A 79 10.55 28.57 -17.37
CA GLY A 79 10.66 27.64 -18.50
C GLY A 79 9.54 26.59 -18.53
N ARG A 80 9.53 25.76 -19.58
CA ARG A 80 8.54 24.69 -19.76
C ARG A 80 8.38 23.86 -18.46
N PRO A 81 7.13 23.58 -18.02
CA PRO A 81 6.89 22.75 -16.85
C PRO A 81 7.66 21.42 -16.92
N ALA A 82 8.32 21.06 -15.82
CA ALA A 82 9.06 19.80 -15.77
C ALA A 82 8.07 18.63 -15.71
N LYS A 83 8.29 17.60 -16.51
CA LYS A 83 7.58 16.32 -16.36
C LYS A 83 7.97 15.72 -15.01
N THR A 84 6.97 15.24 -14.29
CA THR A 84 7.13 14.44 -13.07
C THR A 84 6.47 13.08 -13.27
N TYR A 85 6.98 12.09 -12.57
CA TYR A 85 6.56 10.70 -12.66
C TYR A 85 6.25 10.19 -11.27
N GLU A 86 5.13 9.49 -11.15
CA GLU A 86 4.64 8.85 -9.92
C GLU A 86 4.25 7.41 -10.26
N SER A 87 4.30 6.50 -9.29
CA SER A 87 3.81 5.14 -9.48
C SER A 87 2.29 5.13 -9.68
N THR A 88 1.83 4.17 -10.48
CA THR A 88 0.40 3.84 -10.59
C THR A 88 0.09 2.69 -9.64
N ASN A 89 -1.20 2.39 -9.45
CA ASN A 89 -1.66 1.20 -8.73
C ASN A 89 -1.58 -0.09 -9.60
N LYS A 90 -0.79 -0.08 -10.68
CA LYS A 90 -0.63 -1.26 -11.51
C LYS A 90 0.10 -2.35 -10.71
N GLU A 91 -0.60 -3.41 -10.41
CA GLU A 91 -0.02 -4.58 -9.77
C GLU A 91 0.88 -5.36 -10.73
N VAL A 92 2.05 -5.73 -10.25
CA VAL A 92 3.00 -6.60 -10.96
C VAL A 92 2.96 -7.97 -10.30
N THR A 93 2.03 -8.81 -10.74
CA THR A 93 1.88 -10.17 -10.20
C THR A 93 2.20 -11.19 -11.27
N VAL A 94 3.20 -12.06 -11.04
CA VAL A 94 3.54 -13.16 -11.94
C VAL A 94 3.10 -14.47 -11.29
N HIS A 95 2.00 -15.03 -11.75
CA HIS A 95 1.55 -16.35 -11.35
C HIS A 95 1.90 -17.39 -12.42
N PHE A 96 2.91 -18.22 -12.19
CA PHE A 96 3.24 -19.35 -13.08
C PHE A 96 2.25 -20.51 -13.00
N ALA A 97 1.48 -20.60 -11.91
CA ALA A 97 0.30 -21.47 -11.78
C ALA A 97 -0.85 -20.61 -11.30
N PRO A 98 -2.01 -20.63 -11.96
CA PRO A 98 -3.15 -19.82 -11.54
C PRO A 98 -3.64 -20.31 -10.17
N ARG A 99 -3.28 -19.58 -9.13
CA ARG A 99 -3.90 -19.75 -7.82
C ARG A 99 -5.16 -18.91 -7.80
N ARG A 100 -6.31 -19.54 -7.56
CA ARG A 100 -7.61 -18.86 -7.57
C ARG A 100 -7.99 -18.43 -6.16
N PHE A 101 -7.13 -17.61 -5.55
CA PHE A 101 -7.37 -17.12 -4.19
C PHE A 101 -8.61 -16.23 -4.13
N GLU A 102 -8.83 -15.36 -5.12
CA GLU A 102 -10.02 -14.51 -5.18
C GLU A 102 -11.29 -15.36 -5.20
N MET A 103 -11.36 -16.39 -6.07
CA MET A 103 -12.49 -17.30 -6.12
C MET A 103 -12.69 -18.08 -4.80
N LEU A 104 -11.59 -18.51 -4.17
CA LEU A 104 -11.66 -19.18 -2.87
C LEU A 104 -12.19 -18.24 -1.79
N THR A 105 -11.69 -17.01 -1.77
CA THR A 105 -12.13 -15.96 -0.82
C THR A 105 -13.61 -15.68 -0.98
N GLU A 106 -14.08 -15.50 -2.21
CA GLU A 106 -15.51 -15.31 -2.50
C GLU A 106 -16.37 -16.47 -2.02
N MET A 107 -15.95 -17.71 -2.28
CA MET A 107 -16.66 -18.90 -1.78
C MET A 107 -16.66 -18.98 -0.24
N LEU A 108 -15.57 -18.53 0.43
CA LEU A 108 -15.52 -18.47 1.88
C LEU A 108 -16.46 -17.41 2.45
N PHE A 109 -16.62 -16.26 1.78
CA PHE A 109 -17.62 -15.26 2.16
C PHE A 109 -19.04 -15.78 2.00
N GLN A 110 -19.35 -16.50 0.92
CA GLN A 110 -20.67 -17.17 0.76
C GLN A 110 -20.93 -18.16 1.89
N VAL A 111 -19.92 -18.96 2.28
CA VAL A 111 -20.07 -19.87 3.44
C VAL A 111 -20.30 -19.07 4.73
N LEU A 112 -19.61 -17.93 4.91
CA LEU A 112 -19.78 -17.08 6.08
C LEU A 112 -21.19 -16.48 6.15
N GLU A 113 -21.76 -16.07 5.02
CA GLU A 113 -23.14 -15.58 4.90
C GLU A 113 -24.16 -16.67 5.26
N GLU A 114 -23.97 -17.92 4.77
CA GLU A 114 -24.82 -19.04 5.10
C GLU A 114 -24.77 -19.41 6.59
N VAL A 115 -23.60 -19.37 7.20
CA VAL A 115 -23.42 -19.60 8.65
C VAL A 115 -24.03 -18.47 9.47
N SER A 116 -24.05 -17.26 8.90
CA SER A 116 -24.64 -16.04 9.48
C SER A 116 -24.34 -15.85 10.98
N PRO A 117 -23.06 -15.70 11.36
CA PRO A 117 -22.70 -15.51 12.75
C PRO A 117 -23.33 -14.22 13.30
N PRO A 118 -23.81 -14.23 14.57
CA PRO A 118 -24.58 -13.11 15.13
C PRO A 118 -23.79 -11.79 15.24
N ASP A 119 -22.48 -11.84 15.22
CA ASP A 119 -21.60 -10.64 15.25
C ASP A 119 -20.30 -10.95 14.48
N VAL A 120 -20.39 -10.93 13.16
CA VAL A 120 -19.25 -11.21 12.28
C VAL A 120 -18.14 -10.20 12.46
N SER A 121 -18.48 -8.93 12.70
CA SER A 121 -17.51 -7.85 12.88
C SER A 121 -16.67 -8.05 14.15
N ALA A 122 -17.29 -8.41 15.27
CA ALA A 122 -16.55 -8.69 16.51
C ALA A 122 -15.66 -9.93 16.39
N VAL A 123 -16.14 -10.96 15.69
CA VAL A 123 -15.32 -12.16 15.41
C VAL A 123 -14.12 -11.81 14.54
N ALA A 124 -14.32 -11.04 13.48
CA ALA A 124 -13.27 -10.58 12.58
C ALA A 124 -12.23 -9.71 13.33
N GLU A 125 -12.68 -8.75 14.15
CA GLU A 125 -11.80 -7.93 14.97
C GLU A 125 -10.96 -8.77 15.93
N LYS A 126 -11.56 -9.77 16.60
CA LYS A 126 -10.84 -10.68 17.49
C LYS A 126 -9.76 -11.48 16.75
N VAL A 127 -10.08 -11.98 15.56
CA VAL A 127 -9.10 -12.70 14.70
C VAL A 127 -7.96 -11.76 14.29
N GLY A 128 -8.30 -10.56 13.81
CA GLY A 128 -7.31 -9.55 13.46
C GLY A 128 -6.39 -9.19 14.63
N ARG A 129 -6.94 -9.01 15.84
CA ARG A 129 -6.18 -8.70 17.05
C ARG A 129 -5.17 -9.80 17.38
N SER A 130 -5.59 -11.04 17.36
CA SER A 130 -4.68 -12.18 17.60
C SER A 130 -3.56 -12.25 16.57
N TYR A 131 -3.87 -11.94 15.32
CA TYR A 131 -2.88 -11.88 14.24
C TYR A 131 -1.88 -10.71 14.45
N GLY A 132 -2.38 -9.52 14.83
CA GLY A 132 -1.54 -8.35 15.13
C GLY A 132 -0.57 -8.59 16.31
N GLU A 133 -1.06 -9.25 17.37
CA GLU A 133 -0.21 -9.65 18.52
C GLU A 133 0.89 -10.65 18.10
N GLN A 134 0.56 -11.63 17.27
CA GLN A 134 1.54 -12.56 16.72
C GLN A 134 2.57 -11.84 15.85
N LEU A 135 2.13 -10.99 14.94
CA LEU A 135 2.99 -10.21 14.04
C LEU A 135 3.99 -9.35 14.82
N ALA A 136 3.54 -8.66 15.88
CA ALA A 136 4.42 -7.86 16.73
C ALA A 136 5.54 -8.70 17.36
N SER A 137 5.25 -9.95 17.75
CA SER A 137 6.26 -10.87 18.29
C SER A 137 7.30 -11.32 17.27
N GLU A 138 6.90 -11.42 15.98
CA GLU A 138 7.78 -11.85 14.87
C GLU A 138 8.73 -10.73 14.42
N ILE A 139 8.27 -9.48 14.41
CA ILE A 139 9.06 -8.33 13.93
C ILE A 139 9.98 -7.72 15.00
N GLY A 140 9.92 -8.21 16.24
CA GLY A 140 10.77 -7.69 17.33
C GLY A 140 10.42 -6.25 17.69
N ALA A 141 9.16 -6.02 18.03
CA ALA A 141 8.66 -4.70 18.42
C ALA A 141 9.49 -4.08 19.56
N PRO A 142 9.68 -2.73 19.60
CA PRO A 142 10.40 -2.07 20.66
C PRO A 142 9.76 -2.34 22.03
N GLU A 143 10.58 -2.48 23.07
CA GLU A 143 10.10 -2.65 24.44
C GLU A 143 9.65 -1.28 24.99
N ASP A 144 8.38 -1.16 25.39
CA ASP A 144 7.79 0.01 26.04
C ASP A 144 8.01 1.34 25.28
N PRO A 145 7.62 1.43 23.98
CA PRO A 145 7.78 2.64 23.17
C PRO A 145 6.83 3.74 23.65
N GLY A 146 7.22 4.99 23.47
CA GLY A 146 6.29 6.10 23.55
C GLY A 146 5.19 6.00 22.46
N TYR A 147 4.13 6.78 22.63
CA TYR A 147 3.02 6.76 21.66
C TYR A 147 3.48 7.01 20.21
N ASP A 148 4.34 8.01 19.98
CA ASP A 148 4.83 8.39 18.68
C ASP A 148 5.61 7.25 18.02
N GLU A 149 6.48 6.58 18.78
CA GLU A 149 7.25 5.42 18.31
C GLU A 149 6.33 4.24 18.02
N ALA A 150 5.30 4.02 18.84
CA ALA A 150 4.31 2.97 18.61
C ALA A 150 3.52 3.21 17.33
N VAL A 151 3.09 4.44 17.02
CA VAL A 151 2.40 4.79 15.78
C VAL A 151 3.29 4.52 14.57
N GLN A 152 4.56 4.87 14.63
CA GLN A 152 5.54 4.60 13.57
C GLN A 152 5.78 3.10 13.37
N ALA A 153 5.92 2.34 14.47
CA ALA A 153 6.13 0.90 14.42
C ALA A 153 4.91 0.18 13.83
N VAL A 154 3.69 0.58 14.21
CA VAL A 154 2.45 0.04 13.66
C VAL A 154 2.32 0.37 12.17
N ALA A 155 2.59 1.60 11.75
CA ALA A 155 2.57 1.97 10.33
C ALA A 155 3.57 1.16 9.52
N SER A 156 4.79 0.93 10.05
CA SER A 156 5.81 0.11 9.41
C SER A 156 5.37 -1.37 9.30
N ALA A 157 4.77 -1.92 10.36
CA ALA A 157 4.26 -3.29 10.37
C ALA A 157 3.14 -3.48 9.33
N MET A 158 2.19 -2.55 9.26
CA MET A 158 1.11 -2.56 8.26
C MET A 158 1.67 -2.45 6.83
N THR A 159 2.70 -1.61 6.64
CA THR A 159 3.38 -1.51 5.34
C THR A 159 4.05 -2.82 4.95
N GLY A 160 4.62 -3.55 5.91
CA GLY A 160 5.16 -4.90 5.72
C GLY A 160 4.10 -5.92 5.28
N LEU A 161 2.83 -5.72 5.63
CA LEU A 161 1.68 -6.52 5.17
C LEU A 161 1.16 -6.12 3.78
N GLY A 162 1.73 -5.09 3.15
CA GLY A 162 1.34 -4.62 1.81
C GLY A 162 0.40 -3.42 1.80
N PHE A 163 0.05 -2.85 2.95
CA PHE A 163 -0.64 -1.56 3.00
C PHE A 163 0.32 -0.43 2.65
N SER A 164 -0.18 0.69 2.13
CA SER A 164 0.57 1.94 2.07
C SER A 164 0.06 2.87 3.15
N VAL A 165 0.81 2.96 4.25
CA VAL A 165 0.38 3.66 5.46
C VAL A 165 1.31 4.81 5.78
N ASP A 166 0.75 6.02 5.87
CA ASP A 166 1.43 7.23 6.34
C ASP A 166 0.96 7.57 7.77
N PRO A 167 1.86 7.56 8.77
CA PRO A 167 1.51 7.90 10.14
C PRO A 167 1.37 9.40 10.33
N ASP A 168 0.20 9.86 10.79
CA ASP A 168 -0.05 11.23 11.25
C ASP A 168 -0.16 11.23 12.77
N VAL A 169 0.98 11.39 13.44
CA VAL A 169 1.11 11.32 14.91
C VAL A 169 0.33 12.44 15.59
N GLU A 170 0.43 13.67 15.08
CA GLU A 170 -0.26 14.83 15.64
C GLU A 170 -1.79 14.69 15.52
N GLY A 171 -2.27 14.17 14.39
CA GLY A 171 -3.68 13.88 14.14
C GLY A 171 -4.18 12.59 14.78
N GLN A 172 -3.32 11.82 15.45
CA GLN A 172 -3.60 10.51 16.06
C GLN A 172 -4.29 9.56 15.06
N ARG A 173 -3.71 9.40 13.88
CA ARG A 173 -4.28 8.59 12.80
C ARG A 173 -3.22 7.98 11.90
N LEU A 174 -3.62 6.92 11.22
CA LEU A 174 -2.90 6.29 10.12
C LEU A 174 -3.71 6.58 8.85
N LEU A 175 -3.04 7.10 7.82
CA LEU A 175 -3.62 7.36 6.50
C LEU A 175 -3.21 6.22 5.58
N THR A 176 -4.16 5.48 5.04
CA THR A 176 -3.92 4.30 4.21
C THR A 176 -4.35 4.59 2.78
N SER A 177 -3.39 4.81 1.89
CA SER A 177 -3.62 5.08 0.47
C SER A 177 -3.74 3.81 -0.38
N HIS A 178 -3.34 2.65 0.15
CA HIS A 178 -3.51 1.35 -0.52
C HIS A 178 -3.82 0.26 0.49
N CYS A 179 -4.90 -0.49 0.22
CA CYS A 179 -5.30 -1.68 0.98
C CYS A 179 -4.98 -2.96 0.18
N PRO A 180 -4.19 -3.91 0.71
CA PRO A 180 -3.82 -5.12 -0.01
C PRO A 180 -5.00 -6.09 -0.21
N PHE A 181 -6.14 -5.86 0.45
CA PHE A 181 -7.33 -6.67 0.29
C PHE A 181 -8.21 -6.26 -0.91
N GLY A 182 -7.89 -5.12 -1.55
CA GLY A 182 -8.48 -4.68 -2.81
C GLY A 182 -10.02 -4.70 -2.83
N GLU A 183 -10.60 -5.26 -3.89
CA GLU A 183 -12.06 -5.34 -4.07
C GLU A 183 -12.76 -6.13 -2.96
N THR A 184 -12.09 -7.08 -2.31
CA THR A 184 -12.66 -7.83 -1.18
C THR A 184 -13.03 -6.90 -0.02
N ALA A 185 -12.22 -5.88 0.26
CA ALA A 185 -12.53 -4.89 1.28
C ALA A 185 -13.71 -4.00 0.91
N THR A 186 -13.90 -3.72 -0.38
CA THR A 186 -15.04 -2.95 -0.89
C THR A 186 -16.33 -3.76 -0.85
N ASN A 187 -16.26 -5.06 -1.15
CA ASN A 187 -17.41 -5.95 -1.21
C ASN A 187 -17.89 -6.41 0.20
N HIS A 188 -16.94 -6.58 1.13
CA HIS A 188 -17.20 -7.11 2.49
C HIS A 188 -16.57 -6.23 3.58
N PRO A 189 -16.88 -4.91 3.63
CA PRO A 189 -16.21 -3.97 4.53
C PRO A 189 -16.42 -4.29 6.01
N GLU A 190 -17.57 -4.86 6.39
CA GLU A 190 -17.91 -5.22 7.77
C GLU A 190 -16.98 -6.31 8.34
N VAL A 191 -16.44 -7.18 7.47
CA VAL A 191 -15.47 -8.21 7.87
C VAL A 191 -14.06 -7.69 7.72
N ILE A 192 -13.70 -7.20 6.53
CA ILE A 192 -12.32 -6.85 6.20
C ILE A 192 -11.82 -5.64 6.99
N CYS A 193 -12.63 -4.57 7.11
CA CYS A 193 -12.23 -3.41 7.92
C CYS A 193 -12.23 -3.73 9.42
N SER A 194 -12.99 -4.74 9.87
CA SER A 194 -12.92 -5.21 11.25
C SER A 194 -11.68 -6.06 11.51
N LEU A 195 -11.24 -6.88 10.54
CA LEU A 195 -9.94 -7.56 10.60
C LEU A 195 -8.79 -6.53 10.69
N ASP A 196 -8.80 -5.53 9.82
CA ASP A 196 -7.80 -4.45 9.82
C ASP A 196 -7.76 -3.71 11.16
N ARG A 197 -8.91 -3.28 11.67
CA ARG A 197 -9.03 -2.69 13.01
C ARG A 197 -8.45 -3.58 14.09
N GLY A 198 -8.72 -4.88 14.02
CA GLY A 198 -8.17 -5.87 14.93
C GLY A 198 -6.66 -5.96 14.86
N ILE A 199 -6.08 -6.04 13.66
CA ILE A 199 -4.62 -6.09 13.45
C ILE A 199 -3.95 -4.88 14.10
N VAL A 200 -4.43 -3.67 13.82
CA VAL A 200 -3.90 -2.44 14.41
C VAL A 200 -4.02 -2.46 15.94
N ALA A 201 -5.17 -2.90 16.49
CA ALA A 201 -5.37 -3.01 17.92
C ALA A 201 -4.43 -4.05 18.58
N GLY A 202 -4.16 -5.16 17.91
CA GLY A 202 -3.22 -6.19 18.37
C GLY A 202 -1.78 -5.70 18.38
N LEU A 203 -1.36 -4.98 17.35
CA LEU A 203 -0.05 -4.34 17.27
C LEU A 203 0.17 -3.34 18.41
N PHE A 204 -0.77 -2.43 18.65
CA PHE A 204 -0.70 -1.48 19.77
C PHE A 204 -0.74 -2.18 21.13
N GLY A 205 -1.56 -3.23 21.28
CA GLY A 205 -1.63 -4.02 22.51
C GLY A 205 -0.30 -4.69 22.84
N ALA A 206 0.39 -5.24 21.85
CA ALA A 206 1.71 -5.85 22.04
C ALA A 206 2.80 -4.83 22.41
N LEU A 207 2.64 -3.57 22.02
CA LEU A 207 3.51 -2.45 22.38
C LEU A 207 3.16 -1.83 23.75
N SER A 208 2.21 -2.42 24.49
CA SER A 208 1.71 -1.89 25.77
C SER A 208 1.13 -0.46 25.69
N VAL A 209 0.75 0.00 24.48
CA VAL A 209 0.12 1.30 24.26
C VAL A 209 -1.39 1.10 24.16
N PRO A 210 -2.19 1.54 25.15
CA PRO A 210 -3.63 1.38 25.12
C PRO A 210 -4.24 2.23 24.00
N CYS A 211 -4.78 1.56 22.98
CA CYS A 211 -5.41 2.17 21.84
C CYS A 211 -6.69 1.41 21.47
N ASN A 212 -7.73 2.15 21.09
CA ASN A 212 -8.94 1.58 20.52
C ASN A 212 -9.12 2.13 19.10
N PRO A 213 -8.57 1.45 18.08
CA PRO A 213 -8.59 1.94 16.71
C PRO A 213 -10.01 2.04 16.15
N VAL A 214 -10.24 3.05 15.32
CA VAL A 214 -11.48 3.22 14.57
C VAL A 214 -11.15 3.39 13.09
N VAL A 215 -11.45 2.39 12.29
CA VAL A 215 -11.27 2.41 10.84
C VAL A 215 -12.43 3.14 10.18
N ILE A 216 -12.12 4.16 9.41
CA ILE A 216 -13.05 4.90 8.55
C ILE A 216 -12.67 4.57 7.12
N PRO A 217 -13.44 3.70 6.43
CA PRO A 217 -13.13 3.33 5.06
C PRO A 217 -13.29 4.55 4.13
N HIS A 218 -12.52 4.54 3.03
CA HIS A 218 -12.68 5.53 1.97
C HIS A 218 -14.11 5.50 1.39
N ARG A 219 -14.57 6.64 0.89
CA ARG A 219 -15.88 6.76 0.23
C ARG A 219 -15.75 6.64 -1.30
N ASP A 220 -14.64 7.16 -1.82
CA ASP A 220 -14.28 7.14 -3.23
C ASP A 220 -12.92 6.44 -3.40
N LEU A 221 -12.67 5.83 -4.56
CA LEU A 221 -11.44 5.06 -4.84
C LEU A 221 -10.14 5.90 -4.77
N ASP A 222 -10.27 7.22 -4.84
CA ASP A 222 -9.15 8.17 -4.77
C ASP A 222 -8.92 8.73 -3.36
N ASP A 223 -9.77 8.38 -2.38
CA ASP A 223 -9.65 8.82 -0.99
C ASP A 223 -8.86 7.81 -0.16
N ASP A 224 -8.09 8.30 0.83
CA ASP A 224 -7.41 7.44 1.80
C ASP A 224 -8.40 6.89 2.84
N CYS A 225 -8.18 5.64 3.26
CA CYS A 225 -8.79 5.13 4.48
C CYS A 225 -8.11 5.78 5.69
N VAL A 226 -8.89 6.13 6.71
CA VAL A 226 -8.38 6.74 7.94
C VAL A 226 -8.59 5.82 9.12
N THR A 227 -7.51 5.37 9.75
CA THR A 227 -7.58 4.65 11.02
C THR A 227 -7.22 5.61 12.16
N LYS A 228 -8.23 6.04 12.94
CA LYS A 228 -7.98 6.81 14.16
C LYS A 228 -7.40 5.91 15.24
N VAL A 229 -6.33 6.37 15.88
CA VAL A 229 -5.59 5.63 16.91
C VAL A 229 -5.45 6.46 18.20
N PRO A 230 -6.57 6.87 18.82
CA PRO A 230 -6.53 7.73 19.99
C PRO A 230 -5.87 7.03 21.17
N VAL A 231 -5.08 7.77 21.96
CA VAL A 231 -4.57 7.28 23.25
C VAL A 231 -5.74 7.09 24.20
N THR A 232 -5.92 5.91 24.72
CA THR A 232 -6.90 5.67 25.78
C THR A 232 -6.22 5.98 27.12
N ILE A 233 -6.52 7.15 27.69
CA ILE A 233 -6.09 7.48 29.06
C ILE A 233 -6.92 6.61 29.98
N GLY A 234 -6.29 5.63 30.61
CA GLY A 234 -6.90 4.78 31.65
C GLY A 234 -7.06 5.50 32.97
#